data_13a093fb61afc4f8d0c06ebb04c27fc3
#
_entry.id   13a093fb61afc4f8d0c06ebb04c27fc3
#
_cell.length_a   1.000
_cell.length_b   1.000
_cell.length_c   1.000
_cell.angle_alpha   90.00
_cell.angle_beta   90.00
_cell.angle_gamma   90.00
#
_symmetry.space_group_name_H-M   'P 1'
#
loop_
_entity.id
_entity.type
_entity.pdbx_description
1 polymer ?
#
loop_
_entity_poly.entity_id
_entity_poly.type
_entity_poly.pdbx_seq_one_letter_code
_entity_poly.pdbx_strand_id
1 'polypeptide(L)'
;MRPETRLTPPSAKPQSEIEGAPQGAHDAMSVTHADAPLTRRAQFPIFVAAATCGFAGVWMSVPLAAVILTEQGASPALVGLYAAAVWVAALMTAPASPWLAGWAGGALRLHRAAGLASALALLGLATNPPLALWFVFGGLLGVASCLTWTTADAIAGAMAPPGREGQFLGIYQTFISAAIGGGPAVLWLSGVQAGAFAASAGLMLTGFTLTLLLREVPGAVPRRMRMSWMRLRPVAVMMLAPAGAAMLCGALEGTAGAVFPVQGLALGLGAAAAATIVVATGFGNMLAQYPVGMLADRFGTHRALLGCAVAVALGSLLWPWLAPEWGIWPVLAVWGGAAGAIYTLGMVRAVQRFAGPARALGMAGLNTAYLLGGAVGAPLGGLLLEAVPGWGLPVAVASVALGGGLALSLAALRRGA
;
A
#
# COMPACT_ATOMS: atom_id res chain seq x y z
N MET A 1 -17.18 49.99 41.82
CA MET A 1 -18.65 50.06 41.67
C MET A 1 -19.00 50.43 40.25
N ARG A 2 -19.41 49.46 39.44
CA ARG A 2 -20.15 49.62 38.19
C ARG A 2 -21.07 48.41 38.08
N PRO A 3 -22.38 48.57 37.70
CA PRO A 3 -23.39 47.53 37.83
C PRO A 3 -23.39 46.54 36.67
N GLU A 4 -23.69 45.29 37.03
CA GLU A 4 -23.94 44.18 36.11
C GLU A 4 -25.29 44.38 35.38
N THR A 5 -25.29 44.37 34.06
CA THR A 5 -26.49 44.28 33.22
C THR A 5 -26.77 42.80 32.93
N ARG A 6 -27.80 42.25 33.60
CA ARG A 6 -28.38 40.94 33.23
C ARG A 6 -29.17 41.08 31.92
N LEU A 7 -28.82 40.27 30.95
CA LEU A 7 -29.62 40.02 29.75
C LEU A 7 -30.54 38.84 29.98
N THR A 8 -31.85 39.09 29.93
CA THR A 8 -32.95 38.11 29.96
C THR A 8 -33.05 37.40 28.59
N PRO A 9 -33.38 36.09 28.56
CA PRO A 9 -33.62 35.37 27.31
C PRO A 9 -35.01 35.67 26.74
N PRO A 10 -35.21 35.65 25.39
CA PRO A 10 -36.50 35.90 24.77
C PRO A 10 -37.42 34.70 24.93
N SER A 11 -38.71 35.03 25.20
CA SER A 11 -39.84 34.12 25.40
C SER A 11 -40.17 33.28 24.20
N ALA A 12 -40.47 31.99 24.43
CA ALA A 12 -41.03 31.05 23.49
C ALA A 12 -42.49 31.46 23.11
N LYS A 13 -42.79 31.44 21.79
CA LYS A 13 -44.14 31.51 21.27
C LYS A 13 -44.78 30.12 21.22
N PRO A 14 -46.10 30.00 21.53
CA PRO A 14 -46.78 28.71 21.51
C PRO A 14 -47.07 28.25 20.07
N GLN A 15 -46.84 26.94 19.85
CA GLN A 15 -47.31 26.23 18.65
C GLN A 15 -48.81 25.93 18.85
N SER A 16 -49.65 26.44 17.95
CA SER A 16 -51.02 26.00 17.78
C SER A 16 -51.26 25.58 16.33
N GLU A 17 -51.77 24.38 16.22
CA GLU A 17 -52.67 23.86 15.18
C GLU A 17 -52.22 23.85 13.72
N ILE A 18 -51.86 22.63 13.23
CA ILE A 18 -52.31 22.17 11.90
C ILE A 18 -52.80 20.72 12.09
N GLU A 19 -54.10 20.55 12.32
CA GLU A 19 -54.85 19.33 12.04
C GLU A 19 -55.04 19.20 10.53
N GLY A 20 -54.90 17.96 10.01
CA GLY A 20 -55.33 17.64 8.66
C GLY A 20 -54.40 16.70 7.90
N ALA A 21 -54.18 15.48 8.40
CA ALA A 21 -53.63 14.40 7.56
C ALA A 21 -54.78 13.42 7.20
N PRO A 22 -55.00 13.07 5.93
CA PRO A 22 -55.98 12.06 5.54
C PRO A 22 -55.53 10.66 5.94
N GLN A 23 -56.34 9.97 6.73
CA GLN A 23 -56.28 8.52 6.94
C GLN A 23 -56.63 7.83 5.62
N GLY A 24 -55.74 7.02 5.06
CA GLY A 24 -56.05 6.14 3.95
C GLY A 24 -54.87 5.78 3.09
N ALA A 25 -54.03 4.87 3.56
CA ALA A 25 -53.22 3.99 2.71
C ALA A 25 -52.56 2.89 3.57
N HIS A 26 -53.38 2.05 4.21
CA HIS A 26 -52.93 0.71 4.58
C HIS A 26 -53.19 -0.20 3.38
N ASP A 27 -52.22 -0.21 2.45
CA ASP A 27 -51.97 -1.35 1.59
C ASP A 27 -50.45 -1.49 1.50
N ALA A 28 -49.92 -2.13 2.51
CA ALA A 28 -48.55 -2.55 2.54
C ALA A 28 -48.38 -3.66 1.51
N MET A 29 -47.78 -3.27 0.41
CA MET A 29 -47.13 -4.20 -0.50
C MET A 29 -46.10 -4.98 0.34
N SER A 30 -46.33 -6.28 0.53
CA SER A 30 -45.42 -7.24 1.08
C SER A 30 -44.22 -7.32 0.14
N VAL A 31 -43.23 -6.44 0.38
CA VAL A 31 -41.91 -6.57 -0.22
C VAL A 31 -41.30 -7.80 0.40
N THR A 32 -41.16 -8.84 -0.41
CA THR A 32 -40.45 -10.07 -0.08
C THR A 32 -39.06 -9.70 0.44
N HIS A 33 -38.69 -10.21 1.62
CA HIS A 33 -37.44 -9.95 2.36
C HIS A 33 -36.15 -10.40 1.64
N ALA A 34 -36.21 -10.78 0.35
CA ALA A 34 -35.07 -11.31 -0.40
C ALA A 34 -34.11 -10.23 -0.96
N ASP A 35 -34.52 -8.95 -1.04
CA ASP A 35 -33.75 -7.91 -1.75
C ASP A 35 -33.45 -6.65 -0.94
N ALA A 36 -33.46 -6.71 0.39
CA ALA A 36 -33.01 -5.58 1.19
C ALA A 36 -31.53 -5.29 0.92
N PRO A 37 -31.14 -4.09 0.42
CA PRO A 37 -29.75 -3.79 0.10
C PRO A 37 -28.90 -3.91 1.35
N LEU A 38 -27.78 -4.65 1.24
CA LEU A 38 -26.77 -4.74 2.30
C LEU A 38 -26.40 -3.32 2.76
N THR A 39 -26.47 -3.09 4.06
CA THR A 39 -26.05 -1.80 4.63
C THR A 39 -24.55 -1.60 4.39
N ARG A 40 -24.04 -0.36 4.37
CA ARG A 40 -22.60 -0.06 4.24
C ARG A 40 -21.77 -0.84 5.26
N ARG A 41 -22.30 -1.04 6.48
CA ARG A 41 -21.62 -1.83 7.53
C ARG A 41 -21.50 -3.31 7.16
N ALA A 42 -22.49 -3.89 6.51
CA ALA A 42 -22.44 -5.29 6.08
C ALA A 42 -21.54 -5.49 4.84
N GLN A 43 -21.38 -4.48 3.99
CA GLN A 43 -20.50 -4.54 2.83
C GLN A 43 -19.02 -4.43 3.18
N PHE A 44 -18.65 -3.73 4.27
CA PHE A 44 -17.26 -3.48 4.65
C PHE A 44 -16.44 -4.75 4.86
N PRO A 45 -16.87 -5.75 5.67
CA PRO A 45 -16.09 -6.98 5.84
C PRO A 45 -15.93 -7.79 4.55
N ILE A 46 -16.95 -7.82 3.69
CA ILE A 46 -16.86 -8.46 2.37
C ILE A 46 -15.82 -7.75 1.51
N PHE A 47 -15.83 -6.41 1.53
CA PHE A 47 -14.86 -5.61 0.79
C PHE A 47 -13.42 -5.82 1.31
N VAL A 48 -13.24 -5.85 2.64
CA VAL A 48 -11.92 -6.13 3.25
C VAL A 48 -11.42 -7.50 2.85
N ALA A 49 -12.27 -8.53 2.90
CA ALA A 49 -11.90 -9.88 2.45
C ALA A 49 -11.54 -9.91 0.95
N ALA A 50 -12.32 -9.22 0.10
CA ALA A 50 -12.05 -9.11 -1.33
C ALA A 50 -10.71 -8.44 -1.61
N ALA A 51 -10.44 -7.31 -0.97
CA ALA A 51 -9.19 -6.58 -1.12
C ALA A 51 -8.00 -7.42 -0.60
N THR A 52 -8.14 -8.09 0.54
CA THR A 52 -7.10 -8.97 1.11
C THR A 52 -6.73 -10.08 0.13
N CYS A 53 -7.70 -10.78 -0.44
CA CYS A 53 -7.44 -11.82 -1.46
C CYS A 53 -6.73 -11.22 -2.69
N GLY A 54 -7.20 -10.09 -3.20
CA GLY A 54 -6.60 -9.45 -4.37
C GLY A 54 -5.15 -9.01 -4.12
N PHE A 55 -4.88 -8.36 -2.99
CA PHE A 55 -3.52 -7.95 -2.63
C PHE A 55 -2.60 -9.15 -2.36
N ALA A 56 -3.10 -10.22 -1.72
CA ALA A 56 -2.32 -11.43 -1.53
C ALA A 56 -1.87 -12.02 -2.88
N GLY A 57 -2.74 -12.04 -3.89
CA GLY A 57 -2.38 -12.47 -5.24
C GLY A 57 -1.30 -11.62 -5.88
N VAL A 58 -1.40 -10.29 -5.81
CA VAL A 58 -0.37 -9.39 -6.35
C VAL A 58 0.96 -9.58 -5.63
N TRP A 59 0.96 -9.57 -4.29
CA TRP A 59 2.20 -9.65 -3.52
C TRP A 59 2.87 -11.04 -3.59
N MET A 60 2.11 -12.11 -3.81
CA MET A 60 2.66 -13.42 -4.11
C MET A 60 3.47 -13.42 -5.42
N SER A 61 3.02 -12.67 -6.41
CA SER A 61 3.64 -12.65 -7.75
C SER A 61 5.01 -11.98 -7.79
N VAL A 62 5.31 -11.05 -6.88
CA VAL A 62 6.56 -10.26 -6.91
C VAL A 62 7.79 -11.14 -6.65
N PRO A 63 7.91 -11.85 -5.51
CA PRO A 63 9.06 -12.73 -5.26
C PRO A 63 9.05 -13.97 -6.18
N LEU A 64 7.86 -14.44 -6.58
CA LEU A 64 7.73 -15.54 -7.52
C LEU A 64 8.39 -15.19 -8.88
N ALA A 65 8.12 -14.00 -9.40
CA ALA A 65 8.73 -13.53 -10.64
C ALA A 65 10.27 -13.43 -10.51
N ALA A 66 10.76 -12.93 -9.38
CA ALA A 66 12.18 -12.78 -9.13
C ALA A 66 12.91 -14.14 -9.16
N VAL A 67 12.36 -15.14 -8.46
CA VAL A 67 12.94 -16.49 -8.41
C VAL A 67 12.90 -17.17 -9.77
N ILE A 68 11.74 -17.17 -10.44
CA ILE A 68 11.58 -17.85 -11.75
C ILE A 68 12.49 -17.23 -12.81
N LEU A 69 12.56 -15.90 -12.90
CA LEU A 69 13.45 -15.25 -13.85
C LEU A 69 14.93 -15.61 -13.58
N THR A 70 15.32 -15.67 -12.30
CA THR A 70 16.69 -16.08 -11.92
C THR A 70 16.98 -17.53 -12.30
N GLU A 71 16.03 -18.44 -12.05
CA GLU A 71 16.17 -19.86 -12.45
C GLU A 71 16.21 -20.04 -13.98
N GLN A 72 15.64 -19.11 -14.74
CA GLN A 72 15.75 -19.05 -16.20
C GLN A 72 17.05 -18.42 -16.68
N GLY A 73 17.96 -18.06 -15.78
CA GLY A 73 19.24 -17.46 -16.12
C GLY A 73 19.22 -15.94 -16.29
N ALA A 74 18.14 -15.26 -15.88
CA ALA A 74 18.13 -13.81 -15.88
C ALA A 74 19.14 -13.25 -14.87
N SER A 75 19.90 -12.21 -15.27
CA SER A 75 20.81 -11.54 -14.36
C SER A 75 20.03 -10.76 -13.27
N PRO A 76 20.65 -10.51 -12.10
CA PRO A 76 20.04 -9.70 -11.05
C PRO A 76 19.57 -8.32 -11.53
N ALA A 77 20.33 -7.68 -12.46
CA ALA A 77 19.94 -6.42 -13.08
C ALA A 77 18.66 -6.55 -13.91
N LEU A 78 18.51 -7.65 -14.68
CA LEU A 78 17.31 -7.89 -15.47
C LEU A 78 16.07 -8.14 -14.60
N VAL A 79 16.21 -8.85 -13.48
CA VAL A 79 15.14 -9.03 -12.49
C VAL A 79 14.72 -7.69 -11.88
N GLY A 80 15.70 -6.88 -11.50
CA GLY A 80 15.46 -5.53 -11.00
C GLY A 80 14.78 -4.62 -12.02
N LEU A 81 15.16 -4.72 -13.32
CA LEU A 81 14.53 -3.98 -14.42
C LEU A 81 13.09 -4.42 -14.67
N TYR A 82 12.81 -5.73 -14.59
CA TYR A 82 11.44 -6.24 -14.67
C TYR A 82 10.57 -5.66 -13.54
N ALA A 83 11.05 -5.69 -12.32
CA ALA A 83 10.34 -5.09 -11.18
C ALA A 83 10.15 -3.58 -11.38
N ALA A 84 11.17 -2.86 -11.87
CA ALA A 84 11.05 -1.44 -12.21
C ALA A 84 9.95 -1.17 -13.23
N ALA A 85 9.79 -2.02 -14.25
CA ALA A 85 8.72 -1.86 -15.25
C ALA A 85 7.33 -1.92 -14.61
N VAL A 86 7.12 -2.80 -13.63
CA VAL A 86 5.87 -2.89 -12.85
C VAL A 86 5.65 -1.59 -12.05
N TRP A 87 6.68 -1.10 -11.33
CA TRP A 87 6.58 0.12 -10.54
C TRP A 87 6.38 1.38 -11.39
N VAL A 88 7.07 1.47 -12.53
CA VAL A 88 6.93 2.60 -13.48
C VAL A 88 5.52 2.61 -14.08
N ALA A 89 4.99 1.46 -14.47
CA ALA A 89 3.63 1.35 -14.98
C ALA A 89 2.60 1.80 -13.92
N ALA A 90 2.79 1.43 -12.65
CA ALA A 90 1.98 1.89 -11.54
C ALA A 90 2.09 3.42 -11.34
N LEU A 91 3.32 3.95 -11.36
CA LEU A 91 3.60 5.37 -11.20
C LEU A 91 2.93 6.22 -12.30
N MET A 92 3.01 5.76 -13.56
CA MET A 92 2.37 6.46 -14.69
C MET A 92 0.83 6.39 -14.63
N THR A 93 0.29 5.35 -14.02
CA THR A 93 -1.17 5.14 -13.90
C THR A 93 -1.79 5.93 -12.74
N ALA A 94 -1.06 6.13 -11.64
CA ALA A 94 -1.58 6.73 -10.42
C ALA A 94 -2.31 8.08 -10.64
N PRO A 95 -1.78 9.05 -11.43
CA PRO A 95 -2.44 10.32 -11.69
C PRO A 95 -3.74 10.20 -12.48
N ALA A 96 -3.88 9.16 -13.28
CA ALA A 96 -5.06 8.91 -14.12
C ALA A 96 -6.19 8.19 -13.38
N SER A 97 -5.92 7.57 -12.23
CA SER A 97 -6.88 6.73 -11.51
C SER A 97 -8.20 7.42 -11.17
N PRO A 98 -8.26 8.71 -10.72
CA PRO A 98 -9.54 9.39 -10.47
C PRO A 98 -10.37 9.63 -11.75
N TRP A 99 -9.68 9.92 -12.87
CA TRP A 99 -10.34 10.09 -14.15
C TRP A 99 -10.90 8.76 -14.68
N LEU A 100 -10.10 7.69 -14.59
CA LEU A 100 -10.52 6.34 -14.97
C LEU A 100 -11.71 5.86 -14.13
N ALA A 101 -11.73 6.14 -12.81
CA ALA A 101 -12.86 5.80 -11.95
C ALA A 101 -14.13 6.54 -12.36
N GLY A 102 -14.02 7.81 -12.75
CA GLY A 102 -15.15 8.58 -13.28
C GLY A 102 -15.66 8.02 -14.61
N TRP A 103 -14.73 7.64 -15.53
CA TRP A 103 -15.08 7.05 -16.82
C TRP A 103 -15.72 5.66 -16.69
N ALA A 104 -15.23 4.83 -15.77
CA ALA A 104 -15.79 3.52 -15.46
C ALA A 104 -17.17 3.58 -14.78
N GLY A 105 -17.63 4.77 -14.38
CA GLY A 105 -18.90 4.96 -13.70
C GLY A 105 -18.87 4.61 -12.21
N GLY A 106 -17.65 4.55 -11.58
CA GLY A 106 -17.49 4.35 -10.15
C GLY A 106 -16.18 3.65 -9.79
N ALA A 107 -15.79 3.80 -8.52
CA ALA A 107 -14.56 3.21 -8.02
C ALA A 107 -14.62 1.68 -7.98
N LEU A 108 -15.77 1.11 -7.60
CA LEU A 108 -15.94 -0.34 -7.52
C LEU A 108 -15.91 -1.01 -8.89
N ARG A 109 -16.49 -0.35 -9.92
CA ARG A 109 -16.43 -0.86 -11.30
C ARG A 109 -15.00 -0.86 -11.83
N LEU A 110 -14.23 0.22 -11.58
CA LEU A 110 -12.82 0.28 -11.93
C LEU A 110 -12.01 -0.76 -11.16
N HIS A 111 -12.28 -0.95 -9.87
CA HIS A 111 -11.65 -1.96 -9.04
C HIS A 111 -11.84 -3.38 -9.60
N ARG A 112 -13.06 -3.72 -10.03
CA ARG A 112 -13.37 -4.99 -10.70
C ARG A 112 -12.62 -5.17 -12.01
N ALA A 113 -12.63 -4.14 -12.87
CA ALA A 113 -11.92 -4.18 -14.14
C ALA A 113 -10.41 -4.36 -13.94
N ALA A 114 -9.83 -3.65 -12.96
CA ALA A 114 -8.43 -3.75 -12.60
C ALA A 114 -8.09 -5.13 -12.01
N GLY A 115 -8.94 -5.67 -11.13
CA GLY A 115 -8.77 -7.01 -10.58
C GLY A 115 -8.77 -8.09 -11.67
N LEU A 116 -9.70 -8.00 -12.62
CA LEU A 116 -9.74 -8.91 -13.77
C LEU A 116 -8.50 -8.77 -14.66
N ALA A 117 -8.06 -7.54 -14.95
CA ALA A 117 -6.84 -7.29 -15.72
C ALA A 117 -5.59 -7.83 -15.00
N SER A 118 -5.50 -7.70 -13.66
CA SER A 118 -4.43 -8.33 -12.87
C SER A 118 -4.45 -9.85 -12.98
N ALA A 119 -5.63 -10.47 -12.86
CA ALA A 119 -5.76 -11.92 -13.00
C ALA A 119 -5.35 -12.41 -14.39
N LEU A 120 -5.73 -11.70 -15.46
CA LEU A 120 -5.32 -12.03 -16.82
C LEU A 120 -3.81 -11.90 -17.03
N ALA A 121 -3.19 -10.84 -16.46
CA ALA A 121 -1.73 -10.69 -16.52
C ALA A 121 -1.01 -11.84 -15.79
N LEU A 122 -1.50 -12.24 -14.61
CA LEU A 122 -0.96 -13.36 -13.83
C LEU A 122 -1.13 -14.70 -14.57
N LEU A 123 -2.27 -14.94 -15.21
CA LEU A 123 -2.48 -16.12 -16.04
C LEU A 123 -1.55 -16.12 -17.26
N GLY A 124 -1.29 -14.95 -17.87
CA GLY A 124 -0.30 -14.80 -18.91
C GLY A 124 1.11 -15.18 -18.44
N LEU A 125 1.52 -14.75 -17.25
CA LEU A 125 2.80 -15.14 -16.64
C LEU A 125 2.86 -16.63 -16.29
N ALA A 126 1.72 -17.25 -15.92
CA ALA A 126 1.65 -18.68 -15.64
C ALA A 126 1.98 -19.56 -16.83
N THR A 127 1.84 -19.06 -18.05
CA THR A 127 2.23 -19.79 -19.27
C THR A 127 3.74 -19.83 -19.50
N ASN A 128 4.52 -19.18 -18.64
CA ASN A 128 5.97 -19.02 -18.79
C ASN A 128 6.38 -18.47 -20.17
N PRO A 129 5.88 -17.27 -20.54
CA PRO A 129 6.05 -16.77 -21.90
C PRO A 129 7.49 -16.29 -22.17
N PRO A 130 7.85 -15.98 -23.43
CA PRO A 130 9.12 -15.33 -23.75
C PRO A 130 9.33 -14.02 -22.98
N LEU A 131 10.59 -13.65 -22.71
CA LEU A 131 10.96 -12.50 -21.86
C LEU A 131 10.25 -11.19 -22.23
N ALA A 132 10.08 -10.90 -23.52
CA ALA A 132 9.36 -9.69 -23.95
C ALA A 132 7.92 -9.64 -23.41
N LEU A 133 7.22 -10.77 -23.37
CA LEU A 133 5.87 -10.85 -22.80
C LEU A 133 5.85 -10.79 -21.28
N TRP A 134 6.94 -11.18 -20.59
CA TRP A 134 7.09 -10.92 -19.15
C TRP A 134 6.96 -9.42 -18.87
N PHE A 135 7.63 -8.57 -19.64
CA PHE A 135 7.53 -7.11 -19.47
C PHE A 135 6.14 -6.57 -19.82
N VAL A 136 5.47 -7.14 -20.83
CA VAL A 136 4.09 -6.75 -21.19
C VAL A 136 3.12 -7.10 -20.05
N PHE A 137 3.14 -8.34 -19.57
CA PHE A 137 2.28 -8.76 -18.47
C PHE A 137 2.65 -8.09 -17.16
N GLY A 138 3.94 -7.88 -16.88
CA GLY A 138 4.41 -7.10 -15.73
C GLY A 138 3.93 -5.65 -15.76
N GLY A 139 4.03 -4.99 -16.92
CA GLY A 139 3.49 -3.64 -17.11
C GLY A 139 1.97 -3.59 -16.92
N LEU A 140 1.22 -4.54 -17.48
CA LEU A 140 -0.22 -4.66 -17.28
C LEU A 140 -0.56 -4.89 -15.79
N LEU A 141 0.20 -5.75 -15.10
CA LEU A 141 0.05 -5.97 -13.67
C LEU A 141 0.33 -4.70 -12.87
N GLY A 142 1.34 -3.91 -13.25
CA GLY A 142 1.65 -2.61 -12.63
C GLY A 142 0.50 -1.61 -12.76
N VAL A 143 -0.06 -1.47 -13.98
CA VAL A 143 -1.25 -0.63 -14.22
C VAL A 143 -2.42 -1.10 -13.37
N ALA A 144 -2.74 -2.39 -13.46
CA ALA A 144 -3.92 -2.96 -12.83
C ALA A 144 -3.82 -2.95 -11.30
N SER A 145 -2.65 -3.28 -10.72
CA SER A 145 -2.44 -3.24 -9.27
C SER A 145 -2.51 -1.82 -8.71
N CYS A 146 -1.99 -0.81 -9.43
CA CYS A 146 -2.14 0.58 -9.04
C CYS A 146 -3.62 1.01 -8.98
N LEU A 147 -4.41 0.64 -9.98
CA LEU A 147 -5.85 0.94 -10.01
C LEU A 147 -6.60 0.18 -8.91
N THR A 148 -6.25 -1.08 -8.66
CA THR A 148 -6.80 -1.88 -7.55
C THR A 148 -6.52 -1.21 -6.22
N TRP A 149 -5.27 -0.78 -5.98
CA TRP A 149 -4.86 -0.11 -4.74
C TRP A 149 -5.59 1.20 -4.52
N THR A 150 -5.52 2.11 -5.50
CA THR A 150 -6.10 3.46 -5.36
C THR A 150 -7.62 3.43 -5.23
N THR A 151 -8.30 2.50 -5.91
CA THR A 151 -9.74 2.32 -5.77
C THR A 151 -10.11 1.64 -4.45
N ALA A 152 -9.31 0.70 -3.96
CA ALA A 152 -9.55 0.05 -2.69
C ALA A 152 -9.47 1.06 -1.52
N ASP A 153 -8.45 1.91 -1.51
CA ASP A 153 -8.31 2.97 -0.50
C ASP A 153 -9.49 3.95 -0.54
N ALA A 154 -9.93 4.33 -1.75
CA ALA A 154 -11.07 5.22 -1.93
C ALA A 154 -12.39 4.59 -1.45
N ILE A 155 -12.62 3.30 -1.74
CA ILE A 155 -13.81 2.56 -1.31
C ILE A 155 -13.79 2.37 0.20
N ALA A 156 -12.66 1.94 0.80
CA ALA A 156 -12.51 1.79 2.24
C ALA A 156 -12.80 3.10 2.98
N GLY A 157 -12.23 4.21 2.48
CA GLY A 157 -12.46 5.54 3.03
C GLY A 157 -13.93 5.98 2.95
N ALA A 158 -14.61 5.69 1.83
CA ALA A 158 -16.02 6.04 1.64
C ALA A 158 -16.98 5.14 2.44
N MET A 159 -16.57 3.92 2.80
CA MET A 159 -17.35 3.01 3.65
C MET A 159 -17.20 3.35 5.14
N ALA A 160 -16.15 4.04 5.55
CA ALA A 160 -15.90 4.38 6.94
C ALA A 160 -16.99 5.35 7.48
N PRO A 161 -17.64 5.04 8.62
CA PRO A 161 -18.63 5.93 9.22
C PRO A 161 -17.96 7.21 9.75
N PRO A 162 -18.66 8.37 9.66
CA PRO A 162 -18.16 9.61 10.26
C PRO A 162 -17.84 9.45 11.76
N GLY A 163 -16.66 9.93 12.17
CA GLY A 163 -16.15 9.83 13.55
C GLY A 163 -15.55 8.46 13.93
N ARG A 164 -15.54 7.48 13.02
CA ARG A 164 -14.92 6.16 13.22
C ARG A 164 -13.98 5.78 12.07
N GLU A 165 -13.56 6.77 11.26
CA GLU A 165 -12.73 6.56 10.07
C GLU A 165 -11.41 5.85 10.43
N GLY A 166 -10.78 6.28 11.52
CA GLY A 166 -9.52 5.68 11.97
C GLY A 166 -9.64 4.20 12.32
N GLN A 167 -10.74 3.80 12.98
CA GLN A 167 -10.98 2.39 13.32
C GLN A 167 -11.18 1.53 12.06
N PHE A 168 -12.03 2.00 11.13
CA PHE A 168 -12.33 1.24 9.91
C PHE A 168 -11.12 1.13 8.99
N LEU A 169 -10.41 2.23 8.75
CA LEU A 169 -9.19 2.23 7.96
C LEU A 169 -8.07 1.44 8.62
N GLY A 170 -7.97 1.47 9.95
CA GLY A 170 -7.03 0.64 10.71
C GLY A 170 -7.27 -0.86 10.51
N ILE A 171 -8.53 -1.31 10.58
CA ILE A 171 -8.90 -2.71 10.28
C ILE A 171 -8.52 -3.05 8.84
N TYR A 172 -8.91 -2.22 7.87
CA TYR A 172 -8.57 -2.42 6.46
C TYR A 172 -7.07 -2.55 6.25
N GLN A 173 -6.26 -1.63 6.78
CA GLN A 173 -4.80 -1.65 6.64
C GLN A 173 -4.14 -2.87 7.32
N THR A 174 -4.69 -3.33 8.44
CA THR A 174 -4.20 -4.56 9.09
C THR A 174 -4.36 -5.77 8.16
N PHE A 175 -5.50 -5.91 7.51
CA PHE A 175 -5.74 -7.01 6.57
C PHE A 175 -4.91 -6.88 5.28
N ILE A 176 -4.71 -5.64 4.78
CA ILE A 176 -3.81 -5.42 3.64
C ILE A 176 -2.36 -5.77 3.99
N SER A 177 -1.88 -5.38 5.17
CA SER A 177 -0.54 -5.75 5.64
C SER A 177 -0.40 -7.27 5.80
N ALA A 178 -1.44 -7.94 6.30
CA ALA A 178 -1.47 -9.40 6.37
C ALA A 178 -1.43 -10.06 4.97
N ALA A 179 -2.05 -9.45 3.96
CA ALA A 179 -2.00 -9.92 2.57
C ALA A 179 -0.60 -9.78 1.95
N ILE A 180 0.13 -8.71 2.27
CA ILE A 180 1.51 -8.48 1.81
C ILE A 180 2.45 -9.60 2.26
N GLY A 181 2.36 -10.02 3.52
CA GLY A 181 3.14 -11.15 4.03
C GLY A 181 2.53 -12.52 3.70
N GLY A 182 1.21 -12.64 3.78
CA GLY A 182 0.48 -13.90 3.58
C GLY A 182 0.43 -14.38 2.13
N GLY A 183 0.40 -13.47 1.17
CA GLY A 183 0.42 -13.82 -0.25
C GLY A 183 1.62 -14.70 -0.62
N PRO A 184 2.87 -14.23 -0.41
CA PRO A 184 4.05 -15.04 -0.66
C PRO A 184 4.11 -16.35 0.14
N ALA A 185 3.47 -16.44 1.32
CA ALA A 185 3.42 -17.67 2.09
C ALA A 185 2.64 -18.81 1.36
N VAL A 186 1.72 -18.47 0.47
CA VAL A 186 1.00 -19.45 -0.36
C VAL A 186 1.96 -20.23 -1.27
N LEU A 187 3.15 -19.69 -1.57
CA LEU A 187 4.18 -20.38 -2.37
C LEU A 187 4.68 -21.68 -1.71
N TRP A 188 4.57 -21.81 -0.40
CA TRP A 188 4.89 -23.06 0.29
C TRP A 188 3.92 -24.20 -0.08
N LEU A 189 2.69 -23.85 -0.45
CA LEU A 189 1.65 -24.82 -0.85
C LEU A 189 1.64 -25.05 -2.36
N SER A 190 1.79 -23.98 -3.15
CA SER A 190 1.73 -24.03 -4.63
C SER A 190 3.06 -24.41 -5.28
N GLY A 191 4.16 -24.35 -4.52
CA GLY A 191 5.51 -24.44 -5.04
C GLY A 191 5.96 -23.17 -5.77
N VAL A 192 7.27 -23.11 -6.08
CA VAL A 192 7.86 -22.00 -6.82
C VAL A 192 8.10 -22.45 -8.26
N GLN A 193 7.11 -22.23 -9.09
CA GLN A 193 7.12 -22.57 -10.52
C GLN A 193 6.19 -21.62 -11.28
N ALA A 194 6.35 -21.50 -12.59
CA ALA A 194 5.53 -20.59 -13.39
C ALA A 194 4.02 -20.82 -13.19
N GLY A 195 3.59 -22.07 -13.05
CA GLY A 195 2.20 -22.41 -12.76
C GLY A 195 1.66 -21.80 -11.45
N ALA A 196 2.52 -21.42 -10.49
CA ALA A 196 2.09 -20.76 -9.25
C ALA A 196 1.50 -19.36 -9.47
N PHE A 197 1.78 -18.70 -10.61
CA PHE A 197 1.06 -17.50 -11.00
C PHE A 197 -0.45 -17.75 -11.21
N ALA A 198 -0.85 -18.99 -11.55
CA ALA A 198 -2.27 -19.33 -11.59
C ALA A 198 -2.91 -19.33 -10.18
N ALA A 199 -2.16 -19.70 -9.12
CA ALA A 199 -2.63 -19.53 -7.75
C ALA A 199 -2.76 -18.05 -7.37
N SER A 200 -1.80 -17.19 -7.77
CA SER A 200 -1.91 -15.75 -7.62
C SER A 200 -3.15 -15.19 -8.32
N ALA A 201 -3.41 -15.64 -9.56
CA ALA A 201 -4.61 -15.28 -10.32
C ALA A 201 -5.89 -15.79 -9.63
N GLY A 202 -5.87 -16.99 -9.06
CA GLY A 202 -6.98 -17.55 -8.28
C GLY A 202 -7.33 -16.70 -7.07
N LEU A 203 -6.34 -16.22 -6.32
CA LEU A 203 -6.55 -15.28 -5.21
C LEU A 203 -7.17 -13.97 -5.71
N MET A 204 -6.66 -13.41 -6.81
CA MET A 204 -7.21 -12.21 -7.43
C MET A 204 -8.65 -12.40 -7.90
N LEU A 205 -8.96 -13.54 -8.54
CA LEU A 205 -10.32 -13.87 -8.98
C LEU A 205 -11.27 -14.11 -7.80
N THR A 206 -10.79 -14.69 -6.69
CA THR A 206 -11.55 -14.79 -5.45
C THR A 206 -11.92 -13.41 -4.92
N GLY A 207 -10.94 -12.48 -4.86
CA GLY A 207 -11.20 -11.09 -4.53
C GLY A 207 -12.22 -10.45 -5.47
N PHE A 208 -12.04 -10.61 -6.77
CA PHE A 208 -12.97 -10.13 -7.79
C PHE A 208 -14.39 -10.66 -7.58
N THR A 209 -14.59 -11.96 -7.38
CA THR A 209 -15.90 -12.58 -7.18
C THR A 209 -16.58 -12.06 -5.92
N LEU A 210 -15.85 -11.88 -4.82
CA LEU A 210 -16.38 -11.27 -3.60
C LEU A 210 -16.87 -9.83 -3.86
N THR A 211 -16.21 -9.07 -4.73
CA THR A 211 -16.70 -7.72 -5.07
C THR A 211 -18.03 -7.73 -5.80
N LEU A 212 -18.41 -8.82 -6.48
CA LEU A 212 -19.70 -8.91 -7.18
C LEU A 212 -20.89 -8.86 -6.21
N LEU A 213 -20.68 -9.24 -4.95
CA LEU A 213 -21.66 -9.14 -3.86
C LEU A 213 -21.86 -7.70 -3.37
N LEU A 214 -20.99 -6.77 -3.79
CA LEU A 214 -20.99 -5.38 -3.33
C LEU A 214 -21.74 -4.47 -4.31
N ARG A 215 -22.26 -3.37 -3.79
CA ARG A 215 -22.83 -2.28 -4.59
C ARG A 215 -21.88 -1.08 -4.62
N GLU A 216 -22.00 -0.26 -5.68
CA GLU A 216 -21.20 0.96 -5.81
C GLU A 216 -21.35 1.85 -4.58
N VAL A 217 -20.22 2.40 -4.11
CA VAL A 217 -20.18 3.23 -2.90
C VAL A 217 -20.17 4.70 -3.32
N PRO A 218 -21.26 5.45 -3.09
CA PRO A 218 -21.30 6.87 -3.40
C PRO A 218 -20.21 7.65 -2.66
N GLY A 219 -19.52 8.52 -3.38
CA GLY A 219 -18.45 9.37 -2.82
C GLY A 219 -17.04 8.74 -2.85
N ALA A 220 -16.89 7.48 -3.31
CA ALA A 220 -15.59 6.84 -3.46
C ALA A 220 -14.75 7.40 -4.63
N VAL A 221 -15.36 8.14 -5.56
CA VAL A 221 -14.61 8.78 -6.65
C VAL A 221 -14.08 10.13 -6.17
N PRO A 222 -12.76 10.36 -6.16
CA PRO A 222 -12.21 11.64 -5.80
C PRO A 222 -12.72 12.75 -6.73
N ARG A 223 -13.21 13.85 -6.15
CA ARG A 223 -13.58 15.03 -6.94
C ARG A 223 -12.32 15.60 -7.59
N ARG A 224 -12.39 15.92 -8.90
CA ARG A 224 -11.31 16.61 -9.60
C ARG A 224 -11.02 17.94 -8.89
N MET A 225 -9.88 18.04 -8.24
CA MET A 225 -9.39 19.31 -7.72
C MET A 225 -8.62 20.02 -8.84
N ARG A 226 -9.21 21.09 -9.41
CA ARG A 226 -8.45 22.03 -10.24
C ARG A 226 -7.57 22.84 -9.31
N MET A 227 -6.28 22.52 -9.27
CA MET A 227 -5.32 23.26 -8.47
C MET A 227 -4.35 24.03 -9.36
N SER A 228 -4.21 25.34 -9.08
CA SER A 228 -3.23 26.20 -9.74
C SER A 228 -1.81 25.82 -9.31
N TRP A 229 -0.86 25.83 -10.24
CA TRP A 229 0.56 25.61 -9.99
C TRP A 229 1.14 26.50 -8.88
N MET A 230 0.62 27.73 -8.73
CA MET A 230 1.04 28.65 -7.66
C MET A 230 0.68 28.13 -6.27
N ARG A 231 -0.36 27.32 -6.12
CA ARG A 231 -0.74 26.68 -4.84
C ARG A 231 0.00 25.35 -4.59
N LEU A 232 0.58 24.75 -5.62
CA LEU A 232 1.34 23.50 -5.51
C LEU A 232 2.73 23.71 -4.95
N ARG A 233 3.40 24.82 -5.27
CA ARG A 233 4.79 25.07 -4.85
C ARG A 233 5.00 25.04 -3.32
N PRO A 234 4.21 25.75 -2.49
CA PRO A 234 4.36 25.66 -1.04
C PRO A 234 4.05 24.26 -0.50
N VAL A 235 3.07 23.57 -1.07
CA VAL A 235 2.75 22.17 -0.70
C VAL A 235 3.91 21.24 -1.04
N ALA A 236 4.52 21.39 -2.22
CA ALA A 236 5.67 20.59 -2.64
C ALA A 236 6.87 20.78 -1.68
N VAL A 237 7.16 22.01 -1.27
CA VAL A 237 8.24 22.29 -0.30
C VAL A 237 7.94 21.66 1.07
N MET A 238 6.68 21.73 1.53
CA MET A 238 6.27 21.10 2.78
C MET A 238 6.31 19.57 2.70
N MET A 239 6.14 19.01 1.51
CA MET A 239 6.17 17.56 1.24
C MET A 239 7.58 16.96 1.19
N LEU A 240 8.65 17.75 1.04
CA LEU A 240 10.01 17.21 0.83
C LEU A 240 10.41 16.12 1.84
N ALA A 241 10.20 16.34 3.14
CA ALA A 241 10.55 15.34 4.15
C ALA A 241 9.57 14.17 4.22
N PRO A 242 8.24 14.36 4.22
CA PRO A 242 7.29 13.24 4.11
C PRO A 242 7.48 12.41 2.84
N ALA A 243 7.61 13.06 1.68
CA ALA A 243 7.83 12.39 0.39
C ALA A 243 9.19 11.67 0.34
N GLY A 244 10.23 12.27 0.92
CA GLY A 244 11.54 11.61 1.04
C GLY A 244 11.48 10.33 1.88
N ALA A 245 10.70 10.31 2.97
CA ALA A 245 10.47 9.11 3.77
C ALA A 245 9.70 8.04 2.98
N ALA A 246 8.66 8.44 2.26
CA ALA A 246 7.91 7.54 1.41
C ALA A 246 8.77 6.96 0.27
N MET A 247 9.57 7.79 -0.38
CA MET A 247 10.50 7.37 -1.44
C MET A 247 11.57 6.41 -0.90
N LEU A 248 12.13 6.69 0.27
CA LEU A 248 13.10 5.79 0.91
C LEU A 248 12.45 4.43 1.20
N CYS A 249 11.25 4.41 1.80
CA CYS A 249 10.54 3.17 2.04
C CYS A 249 10.25 2.41 0.74
N GLY A 250 9.74 3.09 -0.30
CA GLY A 250 9.49 2.47 -1.60
C GLY A 250 10.74 1.86 -2.22
N ALA A 251 11.91 2.54 -2.11
CA ALA A 251 13.17 2.00 -2.60
C ALA A 251 13.60 0.74 -1.84
N LEU A 252 13.46 0.74 -0.51
CA LEU A 252 13.76 -0.41 0.32
C LEU A 252 12.83 -1.59 0.04
N GLU A 253 11.52 -1.37 -0.02
CA GLU A 253 10.53 -2.42 -0.26
C GLU A 253 10.59 -2.94 -1.70
N GLY A 254 10.79 -2.06 -2.69
CA GLY A 254 10.99 -2.48 -4.08
C GLY A 254 12.21 -3.36 -4.26
N THR A 255 13.31 -3.02 -3.58
CA THR A 255 14.53 -3.84 -3.54
C THR A 255 14.27 -5.17 -2.82
N ALA A 256 13.65 -5.14 -1.65
CA ALA A 256 13.38 -6.33 -0.86
C ALA A 256 12.46 -7.32 -1.59
N GLY A 257 11.40 -6.83 -2.23
CA GLY A 257 10.45 -7.67 -2.95
C GLY A 257 11.04 -8.40 -4.14
N ALA A 258 11.91 -7.73 -4.91
CA ALA A 258 12.43 -8.26 -6.17
C ALA A 258 13.86 -8.79 -6.07
N VAL A 259 14.75 -8.18 -5.27
CA VAL A 259 16.18 -8.47 -5.30
C VAL A 259 16.65 -9.34 -4.11
N PHE A 260 16.00 -9.24 -2.95
CA PHE A 260 16.32 -10.11 -1.82
C PHE A 260 16.11 -11.60 -2.11
N PRO A 261 15.03 -12.04 -2.81
CA PRO A 261 14.93 -13.42 -3.25
C PRO A 261 16.11 -13.87 -4.12
N VAL A 262 16.57 -13.01 -5.05
CA VAL A 262 17.75 -13.30 -5.90
C VAL A 262 19.02 -13.44 -5.08
N GLN A 263 19.25 -12.54 -4.12
CA GLN A 263 20.39 -12.62 -3.21
C GLN A 263 20.29 -13.85 -2.31
N GLY A 264 19.09 -14.20 -1.84
CA GLY A 264 18.85 -15.40 -1.04
C GLY A 264 19.28 -16.67 -1.79
N LEU A 265 18.92 -16.80 -3.08
CA LEU A 265 19.39 -17.89 -3.94
C LEU A 265 20.91 -17.89 -4.06
N ALA A 266 21.54 -16.73 -4.26
CA ALA A 266 22.99 -16.60 -4.36
C ALA A 266 23.72 -16.98 -3.04
N LEU A 267 23.04 -16.83 -1.90
CA LEU A 267 23.53 -17.23 -0.57
C LEU A 267 23.19 -18.67 -0.19
N GLY A 268 22.63 -19.45 -1.11
CA GLY A 268 22.34 -20.89 -0.92
C GLY A 268 20.96 -21.22 -0.34
N LEU A 269 20.04 -20.26 -0.25
CA LEU A 269 18.65 -20.58 0.09
C LEU A 269 18.00 -21.34 -1.08
N GLY A 270 17.17 -22.33 -0.75
CA GLY A 270 16.31 -22.96 -1.76
C GLY A 270 15.25 -22.00 -2.28
N ALA A 271 14.73 -22.25 -3.50
CA ALA A 271 13.78 -21.39 -4.19
C ALA A 271 12.58 -20.97 -3.32
N ALA A 272 11.98 -21.92 -2.60
CA ALA A 272 10.84 -21.65 -1.70
C ALA A 272 11.23 -20.69 -0.57
N ALA A 273 12.37 -20.91 0.10
CA ALA A 273 12.85 -20.04 1.16
C ALA A 273 13.16 -18.64 0.61
N ALA A 274 13.86 -18.55 -0.53
CA ALA A 274 14.17 -17.30 -1.18
C ALA A 274 12.92 -16.50 -1.56
N ALA A 275 11.93 -17.14 -2.19
CA ALA A 275 10.65 -16.50 -2.55
C ALA A 275 9.86 -16.01 -1.32
N THR A 276 10.01 -16.67 -0.18
CA THR A 276 9.28 -16.35 1.06
C THR A 276 10.02 -15.40 2.02
N ILE A 277 11.19 -14.88 1.66
CA ILE A 277 11.87 -13.78 2.38
C ILE A 277 10.90 -12.61 2.63
N VAL A 278 10.07 -12.30 1.64
CA VAL A 278 9.05 -11.22 1.72
C VAL A 278 7.97 -11.50 2.78
N VAL A 279 7.75 -12.76 3.16
CA VAL A 279 6.84 -13.12 4.27
C VAL A 279 7.36 -12.55 5.59
N ALA A 280 8.64 -12.76 5.88
CA ALA A 280 9.24 -12.24 7.11
C ALA A 280 9.22 -10.71 7.16
N THR A 281 9.61 -10.06 6.05
CA THR A 281 9.61 -8.57 5.98
C THR A 281 8.20 -8.00 6.07
N GLY A 282 7.21 -8.60 5.39
CA GLY A 282 5.80 -8.18 5.46
C GLY A 282 5.17 -8.39 6.83
N PHE A 283 5.46 -9.54 7.47
CA PHE A 283 4.99 -9.82 8.83
C PHE A 283 5.61 -8.85 9.85
N GLY A 284 6.90 -8.58 9.72
CA GLY A 284 7.59 -7.57 10.53
C GLY A 284 6.99 -6.19 10.35
N ASN A 285 6.69 -5.79 9.10
CA ASN A 285 6.02 -4.52 8.79
C ASN A 285 4.66 -4.42 9.51
N MET A 286 3.84 -5.47 9.45
CA MET A 286 2.56 -5.51 10.16
C MET A 286 2.72 -5.32 11.67
N LEU A 287 3.66 -6.00 12.30
CA LEU A 287 3.87 -5.94 13.75
C LEU A 287 4.49 -4.61 14.22
N ALA A 288 5.33 -3.96 13.42
CA ALA A 288 6.07 -2.76 13.80
C ALA A 288 5.23 -1.48 13.76
N GLN A 289 4.12 -1.43 13.02
CA GLN A 289 3.33 -0.22 12.81
C GLN A 289 2.92 0.46 14.12
N TYR A 290 2.34 -0.30 15.04
CA TYR A 290 1.90 0.22 16.34
C TYR A 290 3.05 0.59 17.28
N PRO A 291 4.05 -0.28 17.53
CA PRO A 291 5.20 0.08 18.37
C PRO A 291 5.98 1.31 17.89
N VAL A 292 6.19 1.44 16.57
CA VAL A 292 6.91 2.60 16.03
C VAL A 292 6.09 3.87 16.14
N GLY A 293 4.76 3.79 15.98
CA GLY A 293 3.86 4.91 16.27
C GLY A 293 4.02 5.41 17.70
N MET A 294 3.98 4.50 18.69
CA MET A 294 4.20 4.87 20.11
C MET A 294 5.59 5.46 20.37
N LEU A 295 6.62 4.92 19.72
CA LEU A 295 7.99 5.47 19.84
C LEU A 295 8.06 6.88 19.25
N ALA A 296 7.36 7.14 18.15
CA ALA A 296 7.30 8.46 17.53
C ALA A 296 6.58 9.47 18.43
N ASP A 297 5.50 9.07 19.10
CA ASP A 297 4.77 9.92 20.06
C ASP A 297 5.63 10.23 21.29
N ARG A 298 6.38 9.26 21.79
CA ARG A 298 7.20 9.41 23.01
C ARG A 298 8.52 10.14 22.80
N PHE A 299 9.24 9.83 21.71
CA PHE A 299 10.62 10.30 21.47
C PHE A 299 10.73 11.28 20.30
N GLY A 300 9.63 11.54 19.61
CA GLY A 300 9.58 12.38 18.42
C GLY A 300 9.88 11.60 17.13
N THR A 301 9.23 12.01 16.05
CA THR A 301 9.26 11.34 14.74
C THR A 301 10.68 11.24 14.15
N HIS A 302 11.55 12.23 14.42
CA HIS A 302 12.93 12.23 13.90
C HIS A 302 13.81 11.13 14.51
N ARG A 303 13.69 10.89 15.83
CA ARG A 303 14.44 9.82 16.53
C ARG A 303 13.89 8.44 16.14
N ALA A 304 12.57 8.29 16.03
CA ALA A 304 11.95 7.06 15.56
C ALA A 304 12.42 6.72 14.13
N LEU A 305 12.47 7.70 13.22
CA LEU A 305 12.93 7.53 11.85
C LEU A 305 14.41 7.13 11.79
N LEU A 306 15.27 7.77 12.59
CA LEU A 306 16.67 7.40 12.67
C LEU A 306 16.85 5.98 13.24
N GLY A 307 16.08 5.62 14.27
CA GLY A 307 16.08 4.25 14.82
C GLY A 307 15.67 3.21 13.78
N CYS A 308 14.64 3.48 12.98
CA CYS A 308 14.24 2.62 11.86
C CYS A 308 15.36 2.51 10.80
N ALA A 309 16.00 3.64 10.44
CA ALA A 309 17.09 3.62 9.47
C ALA A 309 18.30 2.80 9.96
N VAL A 310 18.65 2.90 11.24
CA VAL A 310 19.68 2.08 11.86
C VAL A 310 19.30 0.60 11.87
N ALA A 311 18.06 0.26 12.22
CA ALA A 311 17.57 -1.12 12.22
C ALA A 311 17.61 -1.73 10.80
N VAL A 312 17.20 -0.97 9.77
CA VAL A 312 17.31 -1.39 8.37
C VAL A 312 18.78 -1.62 8.00
N ALA A 313 19.66 -0.70 8.35
CA ALA A 313 21.09 -0.81 8.01
C ALA A 313 21.75 -2.03 8.68
N LEU A 314 21.53 -2.20 9.97
CA LEU A 314 22.04 -3.36 10.71
C LEU A 314 21.48 -4.67 10.16
N GLY A 315 20.18 -4.75 9.94
CA GLY A 315 19.55 -5.92 9.35
C GLY A 315 20.10 -6.23 7.96
N SER A 316 20.33 -5.21 7.11
CA SER A 316 20.93 -5.40 5.78
C SER A 316 22.33 -6.01 5.83
N LEU A 317 23.13 -5.61 6.81
CA LEU A 317 24.50 -6.13 6.98
C LEU A 317 24.53 -7.49 7.68
N LEU A 318 23.53 -7.80 8.51
CA LEU A 318 23.53 -9.04 9.31
C LEU A 318 22.97 -10.24 8.55
N TRP A 319 21.89 -10.08 7.78
CA TRP A 319 21.21 -11.23 7.21
C TRP A 319 22.05 -12.08 6.22
N PRO A 320 23.00 -11.52 5.43
CA PRO A 320 23.86 -12.34 4.58
C PRO A 320 24.79 -13.29 5.36
N TRP A 321 25.19 -12.88 6.57
CA TRP A 321 25.99 -13.72 7.46
C TRP A 321 25.20 -14.87 8.07
N LEU A 322 23.90 -14.71 8.21
CA LEU A 322 23.00 -15.67 8.84
C LEU A 322 22.37 -16.63 7.82
N ALA A 323 22.52 -16.37 6.53
CA ALA A 323 22.03 -17.27 5.50
C ALA A 323 22.98 -18.47 5.32
N PRO A 324 22.47 -19.69 5.13
CA PRO A 324 21.07 -20.08 5.01
C PRO A 324 20.37 -20.44 6.34
N GLU A 325 20.93 -20.07 7.46
CA GLU A 325 20.44 -20.46 8.80
C GLU A 325 19.09 -19.81 9.16
N TRP A 326 18.41 -20.39 10.14
CA TRP A 326 17.10 -19.89 10.62
C TRP A 326 17.15 -18.47 11.20
N GLY A 327 18.34 -17.99 11.60
CA GLY A 327 18.56 -16.64 12.13
C GLY A 327 18.18 -15.51 11.19
N ILE A 328 18.05 -15.76 9.88
CA ILE A 328 17.65 -14.74 8.92
C ILE A 328 16.24 -14.22 9.16
N TRP A 329 15.31 -15.08 9.57
CA TRP A 329 13.89 -14.73 9.64
C TRP A 329 13.57 -13.62 10.64
N PRO A 330 14.03 -13.68 11.91
CA PRO A 330 13.83 -12.56 12.84
C PRO A 330 14.53 -11.29 12.40
N VAL A 331 15.72 -11.38 11.78
CA VAL A 331 16.43 -10.20 11.26
C VAL A 331 15.65 -9.54 10.12
N LEU A 332 15.14 -10.33 9.18
CA LEU A 332 14.32 -9.83 8.08
C LEU A 332 12.96 -9.29 8.56
N ALA A 333 12.37 -9.86 9.62
CA ALA A 333 11.17 -9.31 10.23
C ALA A 333 11.42 -7.93 10.85
N VAL A 334 12.50 -7.76 11.61
CA VAL A 334 12.89 -6.45 12.17
C VAL A 334 13.22 -5.46 11.06
N TRP A 335 13.93 -5.89 10.03
CA TRP A 335 14.25 -5.11 8.85
C TRP A 335 12.99 -4.59 8.15
N GLY A 336 12.06 -5.49 7.82
CA GLY A 336 10.80 -5.14 7.15
C GLY A 336 9.92 -4.23 7.99
N GLY A 337 9.87 -4.50 9.31
CA GLY A 337 9.17 -3.65 10.26
C GLY A 337 9.70 -2.22 10.29
N ALA A 338 11.02 -2.08 10.32
CA ALA A 338 11.67 -0.77 10.31
C ALA A 338 11.52 -0.05 8.96
N ALA A 339 11.66 -0.77 7.84
CA ALA A 339 11.52 -0.21 6.50
C ALA A 339 10.10 0.32 6.25
N GLY A 340 9.05 -0.46 6.54
CA GLY A 340 7.67 -0.03 6.37
C GLY A 340 7.27 1.09 7.33
N ALA A 341 7.80 1.08 8.56
CA ALA A 341 7.54 2.14 9.53
C ALA A 341 8.07 3.52 9.06
N ILE A 342 9.11 3.57 8.22
CA ILE A 342 9.59 4.84 7.61
C ILE A 342 8.46 5.52 6.82
N TYR A 343 7.65 4.75 6.06
CA TYR A 343 6.48 5.29 5.35
C TYR A 343 5.44 5.86 6.32
N THR A 344 5.12 5.11 7.37
CA THR A 344 4.16 5.52 8.39
C THR A 344 4.58 6.81 9.08
N LEU A 345 5.86 6.95 9.43
CA LEU A 345 6.42 8.18 10.00
C LEU A 345 6.33 9.38 9.02
N GLY A 346 6.52 9.13 7.71
CA GLY A 346 6.28 10.12 6.66
C GLY A 346 4.82 10.53 6.58
N MET A 347 3.90 9.56 6.66
CA MET A 347 2.46 9.80 6.64
C MET A 347 2.00 10.62 7.86
N VAL A 348 2.45 10.28 9.06
CA VAL A 348 2.15 11.04 10.29
C VAL A 348 2.55 12.51 10.11
N ARG A 349 3.76 12.76 9.59
CA ARG A 349 4.21 14.13 9.31
C ARG A 349 3.37 14.85 8.27
N ALA A 350 2.94 14.16 7.22
CA ALA A 350 2.06 14.76 6.21
C ALA A 350 0.70 15.14 6.82
N VAL A 351 0.10 14.25 7.62
CA VAL A 351 -1.18 14.51 8.30
C VAL A 351 -1.08 15.68 9.27
N GLN A 352 0.04 15.83 10.00
CA GLN A 352 0.28 16.94 10.92
C GLN A 352 0.46 18.29 10.20
N ARG A 353 1.00 18.29 8.97
CA ARG A 353 1.30 19.50 8.21
C ARG A 353 0.17 19.99 7.31
N PHE A 354 -0.72 19.09 6.91
CA PHE A 354 -1.77 19.41 5.94
C PHE A 354 -3.15 19.21 6.56
N ALA A 355 -4.04 20.17 6.33
CA ALA A 355 -5.44 20.12 6.74
C ALA A 355 -6.36 20.25 5.53
N GLY A 356 -7.61 19.81 5.67
CA GLY A 356 -8.64 19.93 4.64
C GLY A 356 -8.23 19.35 3.29
N PRO A 357 -8.50 20.03 2.17
CA PRO A 357 -8.19 19.54 0.81
C PRO A 357 -6.70 19.32 0.54
N ALA A 358 -5.80 20.08 1.22
CA ALA A 358 -4.36 19.93 1.07
C ALA A 358 -3.86 18.58 1.62
N ARG A 359 -4.57 17.96 2.58
CA ARG A 359 -4.24 16.62 3.10
C ARG A 359 -4.33 15.55 2.03
N ALA A 360 -5.40 15.57 1.22
CA ALA A 360 -5.56 14.60 0.13
C ALA A 360 -4.43 14.72 -0.91
N LEU A 361 -3.99 15.95 -1.20
CA LEU A 361 -2.86 16.17 -2.09
C LEU A 361 -1.54 15.67 -1.47
N GLY A 362 -1.33 15.92 -0.18
CA GLY A 362 -0.17 15.41 0.55
C GLY A 362 -0.11 13.87 0.51
N MET A 363 -1.23 13.19 0.72
CA MET A 363 -1.30 11.73 0.65
C MET A 363 -1.04 11.20 -0.77
N ALA A 364 -1.58 11.86 -1.81
CA ALA A 364 -1.27 11.52 -3.20
C ALA A 364 0.22 11.71 -3.51
N GLY A 365 0.84 12.78 -3.00
CA GLY A 365 2.28 13.02 -3.12
C GLY A 365 3.13 11.97 -2.43
N LEU A 366 2.71 11.47 -1.24
CA LEU A 366 3.37 10.36 -0.55
C LEU A 366 3.34 9.08 -1.40
N ASN A 367 2.16 8.72 -1.91
CA ASN A 367 2.02 7.53 -2.75
C ASN A 367 2.87 7.63 -4.02
N THR A 368 2.89 8.80 -4.69
CA THR A 368 3.73 9.03 -5.86
C THR A 368 5.22 8.88 -5.54
N ALA A 369 5.68 9.44 -4.41
CA ALA A 369 7.06 9.31 -3.96
C ALA A 369 7.43 7.87 -3.62
N TYR A 370 6.54 7.12 -2.99
CA TYR A 370 6.71 5.70 -2.70
C TYR A 370 6.86 4.87 -3.99
N LEU A 371 5.97 5.08 -4.98
CA LEU A 371 6.05 4.40 -6.28
C LEU A 371 7.34 4.73 -7.03
N LEU A 372 7.78 6.01 -6.97
CA LEU A 372 9.06 6.43 -7.55
C LEU A 372 10.24 5.74 -6.84
N GLY A 373 10.18 5.62 -5.52
CA GLY A 373 11.18 4.88 -4.75
C GLY A 373 11.31 3.44 -5.21
N GLY A 374 10.20 2.72 -5.35
CA GLY A 374 10.19 1.34 -5.84
C GLY A 374 10.71 1.19 -7.28
N ALA A 375 10.34 2.14 -8.15
CA ALA A 375 10.81 2.20 -9.54
C ALA A 375 12.34 2.39 -9.66
N VAL A 376 12.97 3.04 -8.68
CA VAL A 376 14.42 3.28 -8.64
C VAL A 376 15.15 2.21 -7.83
N GLY A 377 14.61 1.78 -6.69
CA GLY A 377 15.27 0.86 -5.75
C GLY A 377 15.49 -0.52 -6.35
N ALA A 378 14.49 -1.11 -6.99
CA ALA A 378 14.58 -2.45 -7.55
C ALA A 378 15.70 -2.58 -8.63
N PRO A 379 15.78 -1.72 -9.67
CA PRO A 379 16.81 -1.84 -10.68
C PRO A 379 18.21 -1.51 -10.13
N LEU A 380 18.35 -0.50 -9.25
CA LEU A 380 19.62 -0.19 -8.62
C LEU A 380 20.09 -1.35 -7.73
N GLY A 381 19.19 -1.96 -6.97
CA GLY A 381 19.48 -3.14 -6.16
C GLY A 381 19.97 -4.31 -7.01
N GLY A 382 19.32 -4.59 -8.14
CA GLY A 382 19.72 -5.62 -9.09
C GLY A 382 21.10 -5.37 -9.69
N LEU A 383 21.36 -4.14 -10.16
CA LEU A 383 22.67 -3.73 -10.69
C LEU A 383 23.78 -3.86 -9.65
N LEU A 384 23.52 -3.47 -8.40
CA LEU A 384 24.49 -3.55 -7.31
C LEU A 384 24.81 -4.99 -6.93
N LEU A 385 23.78 -5.86 -6.91
CA LEU A 385 23.98 -7.28 -6.65
C LEU A 385 24.80 -7.95 -7.76
N GLU A 386 24.60 -7.55 -9.02
CA GLU A 386 25.35 -8.05 -10.18
C GLU A 386 26.80 -7.53 -10.18
N ALA A 387 27.00 -6.24 -9.92
CA ALA A 387 28.32 -5.60 -9.96
C ALA A 387 29.24 -6.04 -8.80
N VAL A 388 28.66 -6.24 -7.61
CA VAL A 388 29.41 -6.63 -6.40
C VAL A 388 28.66 -7.76 -5.69
N PRO A 389 28.82 -9.01 -6.14
CA PRO A 389 28.16 -10.18 -5.57
C PRO A 389 28.41 -10.30 -4.06
N GLY A 390 27.39 -10.72 -3.34
CA GLY A 390 27.42 -10.94 -1.90
C GLY A 390 27.22 -9.68 -1.07
N TRP A 391 28.09 -8.70 -1.13
CA TRP A 391 28.07 -7.54 -0.22
C TRP A 391 27.59 -6.22 -0.85
N GLY A 392 27.59 -6.09 -2.15
CA GLY A 392 27.22 -4.84 -2.83
C GLY A 392 25.83 -4.35 -2.44
N LEU A 393 24.84 -5.23 -2.52
CA LEU A 393 23.46 -4.91 -2.16
C LEU A 393 23.30 -4.59 -0.65
N PRO A 394 23.76 -5.42 0.30
CA PRO A 394 23.68 -5.14 1.74
C PRO A 394 24.26 -3.80 2.14
N VAL A 395 25.48 -3.49 1.67
CA VAL A 395 26.16 -2.23 1.97
C VAL A 395 25.43 -1.04 1.36
N ALA A 396 24.95 -1.17 0.13
CA ALA A 396 24.20 -0.09 -0.53
C ALA A 396 22.88 0.19 0.19
N VAL A 397 22.11 -0.84 0.53
CA VAL A 397 20.86 -0.68 1.29
C VAL A 397 21.10 -0.06 2.65
N ALA A 398 22.14 -0.50 3.37
CA ALA A 398 22.55 0.09 4.65
C ALA A 398 22.92 1.57 4.50
N SER A 399 23.70 1.92 3.48
CA SER A 399 24.14 3.29 3.21
C SER A 399 22.97 4.21 2.85
N VAL A 400 22.05 3.75 1.99
CA VAL A 400 20.86 4.50 1.59
C VAL A 400 19.92 4.70 2.78
N ALA A 401 19.73 3.67 3.62
CA ALA A 401 18.90 3.76 4.80
C ALA A 401 19.46 4.76 5.82
N LEU A 402 20.77 4.67 6.14
CA LEU A 402 21.41 5.59 7.09
C LEU A 402 21.50 7.02 6.54
N GLY A 403 21.98 7.19 5.31
CA GLY A 403 22.09 8.51 4.67
C GLY A 403 20.74 9.19 4.51
N GLY A 404 19.76 8.47 4.01
CA GLY A 404 18.38 8.95 3.87
C GLY A 404 17.73 9.25 5.22
N GLY A 405 17.85 8.34 6.18
CA GLY A 405 17.33 8.51 7.54
C GLY A 405 17.95 9.71 8.26
N LEU A 406 19.26 9.90 8.14
CA LEU A 406 19.95 11.05 8.71
C LEU A 406 19.51 12.36 8.05
N ALA A 407 19.50 12.42 6.72
CA ALA A 407 19.09 13.60 5.98
C ALA A 407 17.64 14.02 6.33
N LEU A 408 16.72 13.07 6.40
CA LEU A 408 15.33 13.30 6.76
C LEU A 408 15.18 13.72 8.23
N SER A 409 16.00 13.18 9.13
CA SER A 409 16.00 13.55 10.55
C SER A 409 16.52 14.96 10.76
N LEU A 410 17.62 15.34 10.09
CA LEU A 410 18.17 16.69 10.12
C LEU A 410 17.21 17.72 9.51
N ALA A 411 16.57 17.38 8.39
CA ALA A 411 15.54 18.24 7.78
C ALA A 411 14.33 18.45 8.71
N ALA A 412 14.06 17.49 9.59
CA ALA A 412 13.00 17.61 10.59
C ALA A 412 13.36 18.56 11.73
N LEU A 413 14.61 18.50 12.21
CA LEU A 413 15.11 19.36 13.27
C LEU A 413 15.17 20.83 12.85
N ARG A 414 15.67 21.10 11.63
CA ARG A 414 15.78 22.47 11.07
C ARG A 414 14.44 23.18 10.85
N ARG A 415 13.33 22.44 10.79
CA ARG A 415 11.98 23.00 10.52
C ARG A 415 11.05 22.97 11.75
N GLY A 416 11.52 22.44 12.86
CA GLY A 416 10.82 22.43 14.15
C GLY A 416 11.36 23.47 15.14
N ALA A 417 12.43 24.18 14.74
CA ALA A 417 12.92 25.42 15.35
C ALA A 417 12.43 26.62 14.51
#